data_5b0d2d86154afecfe67f8d68f3b7992c
#
_entry.id   5b0d2d86154afecfe67f8d68f3b7992c
#
_cell.length_a   1.000
_cell.length_b   1.000
_cell.length_c   1.000
_cell.angle_alpha   90.00
_cell.angle_beta   90.00
_cell.angle_gamma   90.00
#
_symmetry.space_group_name_H-M   'P 1'
#
loop_
_entity.id
_entity.type
_entity.pdbx_description
1 polymer ?
#
loop_
_entity_poly.entity_id
_entity_poly.type
_entity_poly.pdbx_seq_one_letter_code
_entity_poly.pdbx_strand_id
1 'polypeptide(L)'
;YYSSGEFAKKAHVTKKTIRYYDEHNILKPSFVSDSGARFYSDEDFARLQQILFLKYLGFSLADIKEMTVRNSDKHFFSESLHMQLGLIEEKIEQMQLIKTALVDASKAVKQEKNVDWSKMMQLVNVNEMEHKLKVQYQNSSNISARINLHEEFSKNKQGWFPWLFEQCELKSGE
;
A
#
# COMPACT_ATOMS: atom_id res chain seq x y z
N TYR A 1 -26.39 13.34 -12.89
CA TYR A 1 -25.25 13.93 -12.19
C TYR A 1 -25.57 14.12 -10.73
N TYR A 2 -24.59 13.88 -9.86
CA TYR A 2 -24.66 14.04 -8.41
C TYR A 2 -23.81 15.23 -7.99
N SER A 3 -24.29 16.07 -7.12
CA SER A 3 -23.42 17.04 -6.43
C SER A 3 -22.38 16.32 -5.56
N SER A 4 -21.27 16.98 -5.21
CA SER A 4 -20.24 16.38 -4.35
C SER A 4 -20.80 15.83 -3.02
N GLY A 5 -21.90 16.41 -2.51
CA GLY A 5 -22.56 15.95 -1.30
C GLY A 5 -23.32 14.65 -1.47
N GLU A 6 -24.14 14.57 -2.52
CA GLU A 6 -24.92 13.39 -2.87
C GLU A 6 -23.99 12.23 -3.25
N PHE A 7 -22.96 12.53 -4.04
CA PHE A 7 -21.95 11.58 -4.48
C PHE A 7 -21.18 10.95 -3.29
N ALA A 8 -20.75 11.78 -2.37
CA ALA A 8 -20.08 11.32 -1.14
C ALA A 8 -21.01 10.46 -0.27
N LYS A 9 -22.27 10.89 -0.12
CA LYS A 9 -23.29 10.14 0.65
C LYS A 9 -23.57 8.77 0.01
N LYS A 10 -23.73 8.73 -1.33
CA LYS A 10 -23.95 7.49 -2.10
C LYS A 10 -22.82 6.48 -1.93
N ALA A 11 -21.58 6.97 -1.84
CA ALA A 11 -20.38 6.15 -1.68
C ALA A 11 -19.98 5.88 -0.21
N HIS A 12 -20.74 6.37 0.75
CA HIS A 12 -20.42 6.29 2.19
C HIS A 12 -19.04 6.87 2.54
N VAL A 13 -18.64 7.94 1.86
CA VAL A 13 -17.40 8.68 2.15
C VAL A 13 -17.68 10.13 2.50
N THR A 14 -16.67 10.88 2.94
CA THR A 14 -16.82 12.29 3.25
C THR A 14 -16.70 13.16 1.99
N LYS A 15 -17.35 14.35 1.99
CA LYS A 15 -17.11 15.36 0.95
C LYS A 15 -15.62 15.73 0.84
N LYS A 16 -14.90 15.72 1.97
CA LYS A 16 -13.47 15.98 2.03
C LYS A 16 -12.68 14.94 1.25
N THR A 17 -13.06 13.66 1.33
CA THR A 17 -12.46 12.58 0.56
C THR A 17 -12.62 12.79 -0.94
N ILE A 18 -13.85 13.13 -1.39
CA ILE A 18 -14.12 13.39 -2.81
C ILE A 18 -13.30 14.59 -3.32
N ARG A 19 -13.26 15.67 -2.53
CA ARG A 19 -12.46 16.84 -2.87
C ARG A 19 -10.97 16.52 -2.94
N TYR A 20 -10.46 15.77 -1.99
CA TYR A 20 -9.08 15.30 -1.97
C TYR A 20 -8.73 14.51 -3.25
N TYR A 21 -9.61 13.60 -3.69
CA TYR A 21 -9.39 12.82 -4.92
C TYR A 21 -9.39 13.69 -6.17
N ASP A 22 -10.22 14.72 -6.24
CA ASP A 22 -10.18 15.71 -7.33
C ASP A 22 -8.88 16.52 -7.32
N GLU A 23 -8.49 17.08 -6.18
CA GLU A 23 -7.27 17.88 -6.03
C GLU A 23 -6.00 17.10 -6.40
N HIS A 24 -5.96 15.79 -6.11
CA HIS A 24 -4.82 14.92 -6.42
C HIS A 24 -4.92 14.21 -7.77
N ASN A 25 -5.88 14.57 -8.61
CA ASN A 25 -6.11 13.95 -9.93
C ASN A 25 -6.31 12.42 -9.88
N ILE A 26 -7.00 11.93 -8.84
CA ILE A 26 -7.37 10.52 -8.68
C ILE A 26 -8.76 10.28 -9.26
N LEU A 27 -9.69 11.20 -8.97
CA LEU A 27 -11.05 11.19 -9.50
C LEU A 27 -11.48 12.62 -9.79
N LYS A 28 -11.68 12.94 -11.07
CA LYS A 28 -12.16 14.24 -11.52
C LYS A 28 -13.69 14.25 -11.64
N PRO A 29 -14.35 15.39 -11.38
CA PRO A 29 -15.77 15.54 -11.68
C PRO A 29 -15.99 15.55 -13.20
N SER A 30 -17.11 14.99 -13.65
CA SER A 30 -17.53 15.05 -15.05
C SER A 30 -17.88 16.47 -15.48
N PHE A 31 -18.33 17.31 -14.54
CA PHE A 31 -18.74 18.69 -14.83
C PHE A 31 -18.43 19.60 -13.63
N VAL A 32 -17.96 20.80 -13.93
CA VAL A 32 -17.80 21.90 -12.96
C VAL A 32 -18.61 23.09 -13.47
N SER A 33 -19.53 23.63 -12.65
CA SER A 33 -20.33 24.78 -13.00
C SER A 33 -19.52 26.08 -12.98
N ASP A 34 -20.06 27.15 -13.53
CA ASP A 34 -19.46 28.49 -13.51
C ASP A 34 -19.24 29.01 -12.08
N SER A 35 -20.05 28.57 -11.13
CA SER A 35 -19.87 28.85 -9.69
C SER A 35 -18.82 27.99 -8.99
N GLY A 36 -18.16 27.07 -9.72
CA GLY A 36 -17.16 26.15 -9.18
C GLY A 36 -17.76 24.92 -8.47
N ALA A 37 -19.08 24.69 -8.59
CA ALA A 37 -19.69 23.48 -8.04
C ALA A 37 -19.36 22.26 -8.90
N ARG A 38 -19.02 21.12 -8.25
CA ARG A 38 -18.60 19.89 -8.88
C ARG A 38 -19.74 18.91 -8.98
N PHE A 39 -19.87 18.28 -10.14
CA PHE A 39 -20.88 17.27 -10.43
C PHE A 39 -20.23 16.01 -11.01
N TYR A 40 -20.73 14.86 -10.58
CA TYR A 40 -20.22 13.55 -10.89
C TYR A 40 -21.28 12.69 -11.57
N SER A 41 -20.88 11.89 -12.53
CA SER A 41 -21.74 10.95 -13.26
C SER A 41 -21.80 9.57 -12.58
N ASP A 42 -22.61 8.66 -13.12
CA ASP A 42 -22.61 7.26 -12.71
C ASP A 42 -21.31 6.55 -13.14
N GLU A 43 -20.66 6.98 -14.21
CA GLU A 43 -19.35 6.49 -14.61
C GLU A 43 -18.28 6.89 -13.59
N ASP A 44 -18.33 8.13 -13.09
CA ASP A 44 -17.46 8.57 -12.01
C ASP A 44 -17.70 7.77 -10.73
N PHE A 45 -18.97 7.35 -10.51
CA PHE A 45 -19.30 6.50 -9.37
C PHE A 45 -18.68 5.11 -9.49
N ALA A 46 -18.72 4.49 -10.66
CA ALA A 46 -18.05 3.22 -10.91
C ALA A 46 -16.53 3.33 -10.69
N ARG A 47 -15.91 4.42 -11.15
CA ARG A 47 -14.49 4.71 -10.88
C ARG A 47 -14.22 4.90 -9.39
N LEU A 48 -15.07 5.61 -8.68
CA LEU A 48 -14.94 5.77 -7.22
C LEU A 48 -15.00 4.41 -6.50
N GLN A 49 -15.93 3.53 -6.90
CA GLN A 49 -16.03 2.19 -6.33
C GLN A 49 -14.73 1.39 -6.56
N GLN A 50 -14.14 1.46 -7.76
CA GLN A 50 -12.86 0.83 -8.06
C GLN A 50 -11.74 1.39 -7.17
N ILE A 51 -11.65 2.72 -7.02
CA ILE A 51 -10.66 3.38 -6.16
C ILE A 51 -10.81 2.92 -4.70
N LEU A 52 -12.03 2.90 -4.18
CA LEU A 52 -12.32 2.49 -2.81
C LEU A 52 -11.98 1.01 -2.57
N PHE A 53 -12.26 0.15 -3.54
CA PHE A 53 -11.91 -1.27 -3.47
C PHE A 53 -10.40 -1.47 -3.45
N LEU A 54 -9.65 -0.83 -4.35
CA LEU A 54 -8.19 -0.89 -4.35
C LEU A 54 -7.59 -0.33 -3.05
N LYS A 55 -8.19 0.75 -2.53
CA LYS A 55 -7.79 1.31 -1.23
C LYS A 55 -8.03 0.34 -0.08
N TYR A 56 -9.17 -0.36 -0.10
CA TYR A 56 -9.48 -1.40 0.88
C TYR A 56 -8.49 -2.56 0.83
N LEU A 57 -8.03 -2.93 -0.37
CA LEU A 57 -6.97 -3.93 -0.57
C LEU A 57 -5.59 -3.47 -0.10
N GLY A 58 -5.42 -2.20 0.30
CA GLY A 58 -4.17 -1.67 0.83
C GLY A 58 -3.27 -0.94 -0.17
N PHE A 59 -3.71 -0.73 -1.41
CA PHE A 59 -2.93 0.04 -2.39
C PHE A 59 -2.76 1.50 -1.96
N SER A 60 -1.60 2.08 -2.25
CA SER A 60 -1.39 3.51 -2.09
C SER A 60 -2.21 4.31 -3.10
N LEU A 61 -2.51 5.58 -2.79
CA LEU A 61 -3.22 6.44 -3.75
C LEU A 61 -2.39 6.73 -5.02
N ALA A 62 -1.07 6.65 -4.92
CA ALA A 62 -0.17 6.77 -6.08
C ALA A 62 -0.32 5.58 -7.02
N ASP A 63 -0.31 4.35 -6.48
CA ASP A 63 -0.53 3.13 -7.26
C ASP A 63 -1.93 3.12 -7.90
N ILE A 64 -2.96 3.50 -7.13
CA ILE A 64 -4.33 3.58 -7.62
C ILE A 64 -4.44 4.57 -8.78
N LYS A 65 -3.81 5.73 -8.67
CA LYS A 65 -3.77 6.72 -9.74
C LYS A 65 -3.10 6.18 -11.00
N GLU A 66 -1.96 5.51 -10.84
CA GLU A 66 -1.25 4.87 -11.95
C GLU A 66 -2.15 3.83 -12.65
N MET A 67 -2.81 2.97 -11.88
CA MET A 67 -3.69 1.92 -12.38
C MET A 67 -4.96 2.45 -13.08
N THR A 68 -5.52 3.56 -12.61
CA THR A 68 -6.85 4.02 -13.04
C THR A 68 -6.82 5.16 -14.06
N VAL A 69 -5.78 6.01 -14.05
CA VAL A 69 -5.71 7.22 -14.88
C VAL A 69 -4.88 7.00 -16.14
N ARG A 70 -3.83 6.20 -16.07
CA ARG A 70 -2.88 6.06 -17.19
C ARG A 70 -3.21 4.96 -18.19
N ASN A 71 -4.36 4.29 -18.11
CA ASN A 71 -4.64 3.12 -18.97
C ASN A 71 -3.46 2.14 -18.95
N SER A 72 -2.88 1.96 -17.77
CA SER A 72 -1.66 1.22 -17.54
C SER A 72 -1.78 -0.19 -18.10
N ASP A 73 -0.68 -0.66 -18.61
CA ASP A 73 -0.47 -1.99 -19.14
C ASP A 73 -1.14 -3.02 -18.22
N LYS A 74 -1.96 -3.91 -18.79
CA LYS A 74 -2.62 -4.99 -18.06
C LYS A 74 -1.63 -5.80 -17.23
N HIS A 75 -0.37 -5.84 -17.65
CA HIS A 75 0.74 -6.48 -16.96
C HIS A 75 1.01 -5.79 -15.62
N PHE A 76 1.17 -4.47 -15.59
CA PHE A 76 1.39 -3.71 -14.34
C PHE A 76 0.24 -3.91 -13.35
N PHE A 77 -1.00 -3.88 -13.83
CA PHE A 77 -2.18 -4.11 -12.99
C PHE A 77 -2.18 -5.54 -12.41
N SER A 78 -1.88 -6.54 -13.24
CA SER A 78 -1.80 -7.93 -12.82
C SER A 78 -0.69 -8.17 -11.79
N GLU A 79 0.50 -7.63 -12.01
CA GLU A 79 1.63 -7.73 -11.07
C GLU A 79 1.32 -7.06 -9.72
N SER A 80 0.70 -5.88 -9.76
CA SER A 80 0.30 -5.17 -8.55
C SER A 80 -0.71 -5.96 -7.72
N LEU A 81 -1.70 -6.59 -8.37
CA LEU A 81 -2.66 -7.47 -7.71
C LEU A 81 -1.99 -8.72 -7.12
N HIS A 82 -1.05 -9.30 -7.87
CA HIS A 82 -0.31 -10.49 -7.41
C HIS A 82 0.56 -10.18 -6.18
N MET A 83 1.24 -9.04 -6.20
CA MET A 83 2.01 -8.56 -5.05
C MET A 83 1.11 -8.34 -3.82
N GLN A 84 -0.07 -7.74 -4.02
CA GLN A 84 -1.01 -7.50 -2.91
C GLN A 84 -1.59 -8.80 -2.37
N LEU A 85 -1.82 -9.81 -3.23
CA LEU A 85 -2.24 -11.13 -2.81
C LEU A 85 -1.20 -11.77 -1.88
N GLY A 86 0.08 -11.72 -2.24
CA GLY A 86 1.17 -12.21 -1.37
C GLY A 86 1.20 -11.55 0.01
N LEU A 87 0.96 -10.23 0.08
CA LEU A 87 0.88 -9.52 1.36
C LEU A 87 -0.31 -9.98 2.22
N ILE A 88 -1.44 -10.28 1.59
CA ILE A 88 -2.63 -10.80 2.28
C ILE A 88 -2.38 -12.22 2.79
N GLU A 89 -1.77 -13.09 1.99
CA GLU A 89 -1.41 -14.46 2.37
C GLU A 89 -0.46 -14.45 3.58
N GLU A 90 0.57 -13.63 3.54
CA GLU A 90 1.49 -13.43 4.67
C GLU A 90 0.75 -12.96 5.93
N LYS A 91 -0.20 -12.04 5.79
CA LYS A 91 -1.03 -11.57 6.89
C LYS A 91 -1.91 -12.66 7.48
N ILE A 92 -2.44 -13.54 6.63
CA ILE A 92 -3.23 -14.69 7.05
C ILE A 92 -2.36 -15.64 7.88
N GLU A 93 -1.15 -15.96 7.44
CA GLU A 93 -0.22 -16.82 8.18
C GLU A 93 0.11 -16.22 9.55
N GLN A 94 0.41 -14.92 9.61
CA GLN A 94 0.65 -14.22 10.88
C GLN A 94 -0.56 -14.33 11.83
N MET A 95 -1.75 -14.09 11.31
CA MET A 95 -2.98 -14.19 12.11
C MET A 95 -3.24 -15.63 12.59
N GLN A 96 -2.88 -16.64 11.82
CA GLN A 96 -2.98 -18.04 12.22
C GLN A 96 -2.02 -18.37 13.37
N LEU A 97 -0.78 -17.86 13.35
CA LEU A 97 0.18 -18.01 14.46
C LEU A 97 -0.33 -17.36 15.73
N ILE A 98 -0.83 -16.13 15.64
CA ILE A 98 -1.42 -15.41 16.78
C ILE A 98 -2.64 -16.18 17.33
N LYS A 99 -3.52 -16.66 16.45
CA LYS A 99 -4.67 -17.48 16.84
C LYS A 99 -4.24 -18.71 17.62
N THR A 100 -3.23 -19.44 17.15
CA THR A 100 -2.71 -20.63 17.83
C THR A 100 -2.19 -20.28 19.22
N ALA A 101 -1.38 -19.22 19.33
CA ALA A 101 -0.87 -18.76 20.61
C ALA A 101 -1.99 -18.38 21.61
N LEU A 102 -3.05 -17.71 21.14
CA LEU A 102 -4.21 -17.37 21.96
C LEU A 102 -4.98 -18.61 22.43
N VAL A 103 -5.13 -19.63 21.57
CA VAL A 103 -5.76 -20.91 21.94
C VAL A 103 -4.96 -21.62 23.02
N ASP A 104 -3.63 -21.64 22.89
CA ASP A 104 -2.75 -22.30 23.87
C ASP A 104 -2.75 -21.55 25.20
N ALA A 105 -2.72 -20.22 25.19
CA ALA A 105 -2.86 -19.41 26.38
C ALA A 105 -4.24 -19.65 27.08
N SER A 106 -5.31 -19.72 26.30
CA SER A 106 -6.64 -20.01 26.85
C SER A 106 -6.71 -21.37 27.52
N LYS A 107 -6.04 -22.39 26.94
CA LYS A 107 -5.92 -23.73 27.56
C LYS A 107 -5.10 -23.70 28.85
N ALA A 108 -3.98 -22.97 28.85
CA ALA A 108 -3.12 -22.83 30.04
C ALA A 108 -3.88 -22.19 31.19
N VAL A 109 -4.63 -21.13 30.95
CA VAL A 109 -5.48 -20.47 31.96
C VAL A 109 -6.52 -21.44 32.53
N LYS A 110 -7.19 -22.21 31.68
CA LYS A 110 -8.19 -23.21 32.13
C LYS A 110 -7.59 -24.33 32.97
N GLN A 111 -6.30 -24.61 32.80
CA GLN A 111 -5.55 -25.63 33.56
C GLN A 111 -4.80 -25.04 34.76
N GLU A 112 -5.08 -23.79 35.14
CA GLU A 112 -4.39 -23.05 36.22
C GLU A 112 -2.87 -22.97 36.05
N LYS A 113 -2.37 -23.07 34.81
CA LYS A 113 -0.97 -22.93 34.47
C LYS A 113 -0.65 -21.47 34.09
N ASN A 114 0.60 -21.08 34.34
CA ASN A 114 1.07 -19.76 33.94
C ASN A 114 1.11 -19.62 32.41
N VAL A 115 0.65 -18.48 31.91
CA VAL A 115 0.74 -18.11 30.50
C VAL A 115 2.13 -17.51 30.22
N ASP A 116 2.82 -18.02 29.21
CA ASP A 116 4.10 -17.47 28.77
C ASP A 116 3.87 -16.24 27.86
N TRP A 117 3.74 -15.09 28.49
CA TRP A 117 3.56 -13.81 27.82
C TRP A 117 4.77 -13.39 26.98
N SER A 118 5.99 -13.85 27.33
CA SER A 118 7.21 -13.54 26.58
C SER A 118 7.15 -14.14 25.18
N LYS A 119 6.66 -15.37 25.07
CA LYS A 119 6.48 -16.05 23.78
C LYS A 119 5.46 -15.32 22.90
N MET A 120 4.39 -14.82 23.48
CA MET A 120 3.40 -14.02 22.74
C MET A 120 3.97 -12.71 22.24
N MET A 121 4.76 -12.00 23.07
CA MET A 121 5.41 -10.76 22.67
C MET A 121 6.46 -10.98 21.58
N GLN A 122 7.18 -12.10 21.59
CA GLN A 122 8.10 -12.43 20.51
C GLN A 122 7.39 -12.58 19.16
N LEU A 123 6.23 -13.25 19.10
CA LEU A 123 5.45 -13.40 17.88
C LEU A 123 4.97 -12.04 17.33
N VAL A 124 4.60 -11.11 18.19
CA VAL A 124 4.19 -9.76 17.77
C VAL A 124 5.39 -8.95 17.28
N ASN A 125 6.51 -8.95 18.01
CA ASN A 125 7.68 -8.12 17.68
C ASN A 125 8.39 -8.57 16.39
N VAL A 126 8.55 -9.88 16.18
CA VAL A 126 9.15 -10.41 14.94
C VAL A 126 8.30 -10.02 13.73
N ASN A 127 6.99 -10.15 13.84
CA ASN A 127 6.06 -9.82 12.77
C ASN A 127 6.04 -8.33 12.42
N GLU A 128 6.12 -7.43 13.42
CA GLU A 128 6.20 -5.97 13.15
C GLU A 128 7.51 -5.58 12.45
N MET A 129 8.62 -6.21 12.83
CA MET A 129 9.93 -5.90 12.28
C MET A 129 10.06 -6.39 10.83
N GLU A 130 9.60 -7.60 10.53
CA GLU A 130 9.56 -8.14 9.16
C GLU A 130 8.60 -7.36 8.26
N HIS A 131 7.42 -7.00 8.76
CA HIS A 131 6.46 -6.20 8.00
C HIS A 131 7.00 -4.81 7.66
N LYS A 132 7.66 -4.12 8.59
CA LYS A 132 8.30 -2.82 8.33
C LYS A 132 9.41 -2.94 7.29
N LEU A 133 10.24 -3.97 7.36
CA LEU A 133 11.30 -4.21 6.37
C LEU A 133 10.71 -4.51 4.99
N LYS A 134 9.75 -5.43 4.88
CA LYS A 134 9.12 -5.77 3.60
C LYS A 134 8.40 -4.58 2.95
N VAL A 135 7.59 -3.83 3.69
CA VAL A 135 6.94 -2.61 3.18
C VAL A 135 7.97 -1.58 2.71
N GLN A 136 9.12 -1.49 3.37
CA GLN A 136 10.20 -0.60 2.97
C GLN A 136 10.88 -1.04 1.67
N TYR A 137 10.99 -2.34 1.41
CA TYR A 137 11.67 -2.91 0.24
C TYR A 137 10.73 -3.27 -0.92
N GLN A 138 9.45 -3.52 -0.68
CA GLN A 138 8.47 -3.87 -1.73
C GLN A 138 8.01 -2.66 -2.54
N ASN A 139 8.25 -1.45 -2.09
CA ASN A 139 7.91 -0.26 -2.86
C ASN A 139 9.02 0.04 -3.86
N SER A 140 8.97 -0.60 -5.04
CA SER A 140 9.91 -0.38 -6.13
C SER A 140 9.97 1.11 -6.52
N SER A 141 8.87 1.85 -6.35
CA SER A 141 8.84 3.30 -6.56
C SER A 141 9.75 4.05 -5.57
N ASN A 142 9.86 3.59 -4.33
CA ASN A 142 10.78 4.18 -3.34
C ASN A 142 12.24 3.87 -3.65
N ILE A 143 12.53 2.67 -4.17
CA ILE A 143 13.89 2.31 -4.61
C ILE A 143 14.25 3.09 -5.86
N SER A 144 13.37 3.14 -6.85
CA SER A 144 13.56 3.92 -8.08
C SER A 144 13.68 5.42 -7.79
N ALA A 145 12.87 5.97 -6.89
CA ALA A 145 12.97 7.37 -6.47
C ALA A 145 14.30 7.66 -5.76
N ARG A 146 14.83 6.74 -4.95
CA ARG A 146 16.14 6.88 -4.29
C ARG A 146 17.29 6.75 -5.29
N ILE A 147 17.19 5.83 -6.24
CA ILE A 147 18.16 5.68 -7.32
C ILE A 147 18.19 6.96 -8.17
N ASN A 148 17.04 7.45 -8.63
CA ASN A 148 16.91 8.67 -9.41
C ASN A 148 17.41 9.90 -8.64
N LEU A 149 17.07 10.03 -7.35
CA LEU A 149 17.58 11.12 -6.50
C LEU A 149 19.11 11.05 -6.38
N HIS A 150 19.66 9.84 -6.25
CA HIS A 150 21.10 9.67 -6.19
C HIS A 150 21.76 9.98 -7.53
N GLU A 151 21.19 9.57 -8.65
CA GLU A 151 21.69 9.89 -10.00
C GLU A 151 21.64 11.39 -10.29
N GLU A 152 20.59 12.07 -9.86
CA GLU A 152 20.37 13.51 -10.11
C GLU A 152 21.22 14.41 -9.22
N PHE A 153 21.45 14.03 -7.96
CA PHE A 153 22.14 14.87 -6.94
C PHE A 153 23.51 14.32 -6.50
N SER A 154 23.91 13.14 -6.94
CA SER A 154 25.22 12.59 -6.59
C SER A 154 26.35 13.32 -7.34
N LYS A 155 27.34 13.73 -6.60
CA LYS A 155 28.61 14.23 -7.17
C LYS A 155 29.47 13.12 -7.78
N ASN A 156 29.12 11.86 -7.55
CA ASN A 156 29.82 10.69 -8.05
C ASN A 156 29.27 10.28 -9.42
N LYS A 157 30.08 10.40 -10.46
CA LYS A 157 29.74 10.08 -11.86
C LYS A 157 29.69 8.57 -12.15
N GLN A 158 30.13 7.74 -11.22
CA GLN A 158 30.29 6.30 -11.42
C GLN A 158 28.96 5.51 -11.27
N GLY A 159 27.93 6.14 -10.71
CA GLY A 159 26.66 5.46 -10.37
C GLY A 159 26.73 4.67 -9.07
N TRP A 160 25.54 4.37 -8.51
CA TRP A 160 25.40 3.75 -7.19
C TRP A 160 25.97 2.31 -7.13
N PHE A 161 25.60 1.47 -8.08
CA PHE A 161 25.98 0.05 -8.05
C PHE A 161 27.49 -0.17 -8.26
N PRO A 162 28.17 0.44 -9.26
CA PRO A 162 29.60 0.34 -9.39
C PRO A 162 30.35 0.86 -8.17
N TRP A 163 29.93 2.00 -7.61
CA TRP A 163 30.51 2.56 -6.39
C TRP A 163 30.35 1.63 -5.18
N LEU A 164 29.16 1.03 -4.99
CA LEU A 164 28.91 0.10 -3.90
C LEU A 164 29.76 -1.16 -4.02
N PHE A 165 29.92 -1.69 -5.25
CA PHE A 165 30.76 -2.86 -5.52
C PHE A 165 32.24 -2.59 -5.18
N GLU A 166 32.76 -1.42 -5.50
CA GLU A 166 34.11 -1.04 -5.12
C GLU A 166 34.29 -0.89 -3.61
N GLN A 167 33.29 -0.33 -2.91
CA GLN A 167 33.35 -0.18 -1.45
C GLN A 167 33.26 -1.52 -0.70
N CYS A 168 32.58 -2.50 -1.28
CA CYS A 168 32.41 -3.83 -0.67
C CYS A 168 33.63 -4.76 -0.86
N GLU A 169 34.66 -4.34 -1.63
CA GLU A 169 35.86 -5.14 -1.94
C GLU A 169 35.56 -6.57 -2.42
N LEU A 170 34.40 -6.77 -3.04
CA LEU A 170 33.97 -8.07 -3.57
C LEU A 170 34.86 -8.45 -4.75
N LYS A 171 35.75 -9.41 -4.55
CA LYS A 171 36.53 -10.01 -5.65
C LYS A 171 35.60 -10.84 -6.51
N SER A 172 35.75 -10.75 -7.84
CA SER A 172 35.01 -11.57 -8.78
C SER A 172 35.29 -13.04 -8.52
N GLY A 173 34.32 -13.76 -7.96
CA GLY A 173 34.43 -15.21 -7.73
C GLY A 173 33.99 -15.70 -6.35
N GLU A 174 33.47 -14.84 -5.46
CA GLU A 174 32.80 -15.27 -4.22
C GLU A 174 31.30 -14.99 -4.25
#